data_e8690560d6113c69ad70d6c09abdf5da
#
_entry.id   e8690560d6113c69ad70d6c09abdf5da
#
_cell.length_a   1.000
_cell.length_b   1.000
_cell.length_c   1.000
_cell.angle_alpha   90.00
_cell.angle_beta   90.00
_cell.angle_gamma   90.00
#
_symmetry.space_group_name_H-M   'P 1'
#
loop_
_entity.id
_entity.type
_entity.pdbx_description
1 polymer ?
#
loop_
_entity_poly.entity_id
_entity_poly.type
_entity_poly.pdbx_seq_one_letter_code
_entity_poly.pdbx_strand_id
1 'polypeptide(L)'
;IISVHLYGQSGNMEDILKIAQKYDIPVIEDAAQAHGSTYKQKKIGSLGKVSCFSFYPTKGLGAFGDGGMIVTSDEEVNVRARMLRDYGRTGRYDHKIIGFNSRLDTVQAVVLSAKLKYLDEWNKMRNDAGRYYCNILKDVKGLIAPKMKENQTHTFQTFAVRILKNRDIVIEKMKEKGVGVLIHYPIPVHLQEAYKDAGYKKGDLPVSEQMADEILSLPMFPHITKEQIEYVCDCLKVIVKG
;
A
#
# COMPACT_ATOMS: atom_id res chain seq x y z
N ILE A 1 -4.93 17.26 -0.96
CA ILE A 1 -4.19 16.34 -0.07
C ILE A 1 -4.20 14.97 -0.70
N ILE A 2 -3.05 14.27 -0.73
CA ILE A 2 -2.99 12.86 -1.14
C ILE A 2 -2.77 12.04 0.13
N SER A 3 -3.74 11.18 0.48
CA SER A 3 -3.66 10.26 1.60
C SER A 3 -3.28 8.88 1.11
N VAL A 4 -2.08 8.42 1.45
CA VAL A 4 -1.59 7.09 1.08
C VAL A 4 -1.97 6.08 2.16
N HIS A 5 -2.71 5.03 1.79
CA HIS A 5 -3.08 3.91 2.67
C HIS A 5 -2.03 2.81 2.58
N LEU A 6 -0.83 3.16 3.08
CA LEU A 6 0.37 2.36 2.91
C LEU A 6 0.22 0.97 3.55
N TYR A 7 0.72 -0.06 2.89
CA TYR A 7 0.70 -1.49 3.28
C TYR A 7 -0.68 -2.09 3.52
N GLY A 8 -1.76 -1.33 3.25
CA GLY A 8 -3.13 -1.80 3.46
C GLY A 8 -3.77 -1.32 4.76
N GLN A 9 -3.18 -0.34 5.44
CA GLN A 9 -3.78 0.34 6.59
C GLN A 9 -4.17 1.77 6.23
N SER A 10 -5.37 2.18 6.62
CA SER A 10 -5.85 3.54 6.37
C SER A 10 -5.01 4.60 7.09
N GLY A 11 -4.79 5.73 6.43
CA GLY A 11 -4.48 6.99 7.10
C GLY A 11 -5.59 7.40 8.08
N ASN A 12 -5.34 8.42 8.91
CA ASN A 12 -6.39 8.99 9.78
C ASN A 12 -7.32 9.89 8.94
N MET A 13 -8.25 9.27 8.23
CA MET A 13 -9.11 9.95 7.27
C MET A 13 -10.02 11.01 7.93
N GLU A 14 -10.43 10.81 9.17
CA GLU A 14 -11.26 11.79 9.87
C GLU A 14 -10.56 13.13 10.01
N ASP A 15 -9.32 13.15 10.49
CA ASP A 15 -8.57 14.38 10.68
C ASP A 15 -8.14 14.98 9.33
N ILE A 16 -7.77 14.12 8.38
CA ILE A 16 -7.43 14.57 7.01
C ILE A 16 -8.62 15.27 6.37
N LEU A 17 -9.82 14.69 6.46
CA LEU A 17 -11.04 15.28 5.89
C LEU A 17 -11.45 16.56 6.60
N LYS A 18 -11.31 16.65 7.94
CA LYS A 18 -11.55 17.90 8.69
C LYS A 18 -10.62 19.04 8.23
N ILE A 19 -9.33 18.73 8.04
CA ILE A 19 -8.36 19.71 7.54
C ILE A 19 -8.71 20.10 6.09
N ALA A 20 -8.99 19.13 5.25
CA ALA A 20 -9.36 19.36 3.85
C ALA A 20 -10.59 20.27 3.73
N GLN A 21 -11.64 20.00 4.52
CA GLN A 21 -12.84 20.82 4.58
C GLN A 21 -12.55 22.24 5.06
N LYS A 22 -11.71 22.40 6.08
CA LYS A 22 -11.35 23.73 6.62
C LYS A 22 -10.68 24.63 5.57
N TYR A 23 -9.90 24.05 4.67
CA TYR A 23 -9.13 24.78 3.67
C TYR A 23 -9.68 24.65 2.24
N ASP A 24 -10.85 24.06 2.09
CA ASP A 24 -11.48 23.77 0.79
C ASP A 24 -10.53 23.05 -0.19
N ILE A 25 -9.84 22.02 0.30
CA ILE A 25 -8.85 21.26 -0.47
C ILE A 25 -9.39 19.85 -0.75
N PRO A 26 -9.39 19.36 -2.00
CA PRO A 26 -9.80 17.99 -2.29
C PRO A 26 -8.84 16.96 -1.69
N VAL A 27 -9.40 15.81 -1.30
CA VAL A 27 -8.62 14.65 -0.84
C VAL A 27 -8.64 13.59 -1.93
N ILE A 28 -7.44 13.12 -2.28
CA ILE A 28 -7.22 11.95 -3.14
C ILE A 28 -6.75 10.81 -2.24
N GLU A 29 -7.39 9.66 -2.33
CA GLU A 29 -6.93 8.44 -1.67
C GLU A 29 -6.00 7.67 -2.61
N ASP A 30 -4.74 7.50 -2.25
CA ASP A 30 -3.89 6.48 -2.85
C ASP A 30 -4.17 5.15 -2.14
N ALA A 31 -5.05 4.37 -2.74
CA ALA A 31 -5.49 3.07 -2.26
C ALA A 31 -4.77 1.90 -2.95
N ALA A 32 -3.64 2.17 -3.62
CA ALA A 32 -2.89 1.18 -4.39
C ALA A 32 -2.45 -0.06 -3.59
N GLN A 33 -2.42 0.01 -2.27
CA GLN A 33 -2.09 -1.11 -1.38
C GLN A 33 -3.23 -1.49 -0.42
N ALA A 34 -4.43 -0.91 -0.57
CA ALA A 34 -5.49 -1.01 0.43
C ALA A 34 -6.81 -1.58 -0.10
N HIS A 35 -6.74 -2.49 -1.09
CA HIS A 35 -7.91 -3.15 -1.66
C HIS A 35 -8.75 -3.85 -0.58
N GLY A 36 -9.97 -3.35 -0.37
CA GLY A 36 -10.90 -3.92 0.61
C GLY A 36 -10.68 -3.50 2.07
N SER A 37 -9.66 -2.70 2.38
CA SER A 37 -9.49 -2.10 3.72
C SER A 37 -10.67 -1.22 4.09
N THR A 38 -10.89 -1.03 5.39
CA THR A 38 -11.95 -0.16 5.92
C THR A 38 -11.41 0.84 6.94
N TYR A 39 -12.08 1.98 7.01
CA TYR A 39 -11.94 2.98 8.06
C TYR A 39 -13.33 3.31 8.64
N LYS A 40 -13.54 3.07 9.94
CA LYS A 40 -14.86 3.25 10.58
C LYS A 40 -15.99 2.61 9.76
N GLN A 41 -15.81 1.36 9.37
CA GLN A 41 -16.73 0.53 8.57
C GLN A 41 -16.95 0.97 7.10
N LYS A 42 -16.40 2.09 6.67
CA LYS A 42 -16.45 2.53 5.26
C LYS A 42 -15.25 1.96 4.51
N LYS A 43 -15.47 1.48 3.30
CA LYS A 43 -14.39 0.97 2.43
C LYS A 43 -13.44 2.10 2.05
N ILE A 44 -12.14 1.85 2.12
CA ILE A 44 -11.13 2.71 1.54
C ILE A 44 -11.40 2.81 0.03
N GLY A 45 -11.25 4.01 -0.51
CA GLY A 45 -11.65 4.34 -1.87
C GLY A 45 -13.00 5.05 -1.98
N SER A 46 -13.73 5.22 -0.86
CA SER A 46 -15.03 5.90 -0.81
C SER A 46 -15.07 7.14 0.09
N LEU A 47 -13.93 7.57 0.60
CA LEU A 47 -13.85 8.64 1.62
C LEU A 47 -13.38 9.97 1.02
N GLY A 48 -12.45 9.93 0.10
CA GLY A 48 -11.94 11.12 -0.60
C GLY A 48 -12.80 11.49 -1.81
N LYS A 49 -12.48 12.62 -2.44
CA LYS A 49 -13.10 13.05 -3.70
C LYS A 49 -12.80 12.08 -4.85
N VAL A 50 -11.57 11.54 -4.85
CA VAL A 50 -11.07 10.60 -5.86
C VAL A 50 -10.22 9.56 -5.15
N SER A 51 -10.26 8.34 -5.64
CA SER A 51 -9.39 7.25 -5.15
C SER A 51 -8.75 6.51 -6.29
N CYS A 52 -7.49 6.10 -6.08
CA CYS A 52 -6.70 5.40 -7.08
C CYS A 52 -6.29 4.02 -6.56
N PHE A 53 -6.59 2.98 -7.34
CA PHE A 53 -6.18 1.60 -7.08
C PHE A 53 -5.18 1.13 -8.13
N SER A 54 -4.20 0.34 -7.70
CA SER A 54 -3.25 -0.34 -8.59
C SER A 54 -3.65 -1.80 -8.74
N PHE A 55 -3.66 -2.31 -9.96
CA PHE A 55 -3.82 -3.73 -10.24
C PHE A 55 -2.52 -4.41 -10.69
N TYR A 56 -1.37 -3.79 -10.37
CA TYR A 56 -0.07 -4.44 -10.58
C TYR A 56 -0.08 -5.86 -9.98
N PRO A 57 0.54 -6.87 -10.63
CA PRO A 57 0.39 -8.29 -10.29
C PRO A 57 0.59 -8.66 -8.81
N THR A 58 1.44 -7.94 -8.10
CA THR A 58 1.73 -8.20 -6.66
C THR A 58 0.73 -7.57 -5.70
N LYS A 59 -0.26 -6.81 -6.18
CA LYS A 59 -1.26 -6.17 -5.33
C LYS A 59 -2.29 -7.17 -4.79
N GLY A 60 -2.97 -6.81 -3.71
CA GLY A 60 -4.02 -7.62 -3.09
C GLY A 60 -5.10 -8.08 -4.08
N LEU A 61 -5.45 -7.22 -5.03
CA LEU A 61 -6.18 -7.54 -6.24
C LEU A 61 -5.28 -7.20 -7.43
N GLY A 62 -4.47 -8.15 -7.89
CA GLY A 62 -3.54 -7.99 -9.00
C GLY A 62 -4.03 -8.63 -10.30
N ALA A 63 -3.87 -7.94 -11.42
CA ALA A 63 -4.03 -8.48 -12.76
C ALA A 63 -2.85 -9.38 -13.17
N PHE A 64 -2.79 -9.83 -14.41
CA PHE A 64 -1.64 -10.54 -15.00
C PHE A 64 -0.70 -9.61 -15.79
N GLY A 65 -0.83 -8.31 -15.57
CA GLY A 65 -0.04 -7.24 -16.14
C GLY A 65 -0.40 -5.92 -15.46
N ASP A 66 0.03 -4.80 -16.05
CA ASP A 66 -0.29 -3.50 -15.51
C ASP A 66 -1.78 -3.18 -15.59
N GLY A 67 -2.27 -2.47 -14.60
CA GLY A 67 -3.64 -2.00 -14.54
C GLY A 67 -3.87 -1.11 -13.33
N GLY A 68 -4.98 -0.39 -13.37
CA GLY A 68 -5.40 0.48 -12.28
C GLY A 68 -6.85 0.92 -12.45
N MET A 69 -7.37 1.58 -11.43
CA MET A 69 -8.72 2.11 -11.43
C MET A 69 -8.77 3.44 -10.69
N ILE A 70 -9.51 4.38 -11.24
CA ILE A 70 -9.96 5.59 -10.55
C ILE A 70 -11.40 5.35 -10.11
N VAL A 71 -11.70 5.69 -8.85
CA VAL A 71 -13.03 5.63 -8.27
C VAL A 71 -13.41 7.01 -7.77
N THR A 72 -14.61 7.47 -8.09
CA THR A 72 -15.13 8.76 -7.66
C THR A 72 -16.66 8.75 -7.69
N SER A 73 -17.29 9.54 -6.83
CA SER A 73 -18.72 9.88 -6.88
C SER A 73 -18.97 11.26 -7.53
N ASP A 74 -17.91 11.97 -7.92
CA ASP A 74 -17.99 13.27 -8.60
C ASP A 74 -18.10 13.03 -10.12
N GLU A 75 -19.23 13.44 -10.71
CA GLU A 75 -19.50 13.17 -12.13
C GLU A 75 -18.56 13.95 -13.06
N GLU A 76 -18.16 15.16 -12.71
CA GLU A 76 -17.21 15.94 -13.51
C GLU A 76 -15.85 15.22 -13.57
N VAL A 77 -15.36 14.74 -12.42
CA VAL A 77 -14.14 13.94 -12.33
C VAL A 77 -14.28 12.64 -13.12
N ASN A 78 -15.41 11.94 -13.02
CA ASN A 78 -15.68 10.73 -13.77
C ASN A 78 -15.58 10.96 -15.28
N VAL A 79 -16.31 11.94 -15.80
CA VAL A 79 -16.31 12.27 -17.24
C VAL A 79 -14.90 12.65 -17.71
N ARG A 80 -14.21 13.51 -16.97
CA ARG A 80 -12.86 13.96 -17.32
C ARG A 80 -11.84 12.83 -17.30
N ALA A 81 -11.88 11.96 -16.28
CA ALA A 81 -10.99 10.80 -16.18
C ALA A 81 -11.21 9.81 -17.32
N ARG A 82 -12.47 9.57 -17.72
CA ARG A 82 -12.79 8.73 -18.90
C ARG A 82 -12.25 9.30 -20.20
N MET A 83 -12.35 10.61 -20.40
CA MET A 83 -11.72 11.26 -21.56
C MET A 83 -10.19 11.13 -21.51
N LEU A 84 -9.57 11.51 -20.38
CA LEU A 84 -8.11 11.51 -20.23
C LEU A 84 -7.50 10.13 -20.50
N ARG A 85 -8.10 9.05 -20.00
CA ARG A 85 -7.58 7.68 -20.17
C ARG A 85 -7.63 7.17 -21.61
N ASP A 86 -8.43 7.82 -22.47
CA ASP A 86 -8.72 7.36 -23.85
C ASP A 86 -8.53 8.48 -24.86
N TYR A 87 -7.31 9.00 -24.93
CA TYR A 87 -6.86 10.04 -25.88
C TYR A 87 -7.65 11.36 -25.82
N GLY A 88 -8.36 11.67 -24.75
CA GLY A 88 -9.15 12.88 -24.61
C GLY A 88 -10.46 12.90 -25.39
N ARG A 89 -10.93 11.74 -25.86
CA ARG A 89 -12.09 11.65 -26.76
C ARG A 89 -13.42 11.52 -26.00
N THR A 90 -14.49 12.01 -26.65
CA THR A 90 -15.89 11.86 -26.24
C THR A 90 -16.70 10.97 -27.18
N GLY A 91 -16.19 10.70 -28.37
CA GLY A 91 -16.76 9.84 -29.38
C GLY A 91 -15.65 9.09 -30.10
N ARG A 92 -16.00 8.45 -31.24
CA ARG A 92 -15.04 7.63 -31.97
C ARG A 92 -13.83 8.41 -32.51
N TYR A 93 -14.06 9.68 -32.91
CA TYR A 93 -13.04 10.51 -33.56
C TYR A 93 -12.97 11.94 -33.00
N ASP A 94 -13.81 12.28 -32.02
CA ASP A 94 -13.86 13.60 -31.36
C ASP A 94 -12.95 13.65 -30.15
N HIS A 95 -11.89 14.43 -30.21
CA HIS A 95 -10.93 14.63 -29.13
C HIS A 95 -11.10 16.04 -28.55
N LYS A 96 -11.67 16.16 -27.35
CA LYS A 96 -11.96 17.46 -26.70
C LYS A 96 -10.82 17.98 -25.84
N ILE A 97 -9.97 17.12 -25.35
CA ILE A 97 -8.79 17.44 -24.55
C ILE A 97 -7.61 16.58 -24.99
N ILE A 98 -6.40 16.99 -24.65
CA ILE A 98 -5.22 16.15 -24.77
C ILE A 98 -5.32 15.05 -23.69
N GLY A 99 -5.23 13.78 -24.09
CA GLY A 99 -5.35 12.65 -23.20
C GLY A 99 -4.23 11.64 -23.41
N PHE A 100 -4.35 10.52 -22.72
CA PHE A 100 -3.37 9.44 -22.67
C PHE A 100 -3.96 8.14 -23.21
N ASN A 101 -3.12 7.18 -23.50
CA ASN A 101 -3.52 5.79 -23.63
C ASN A 101 -3.34 5.11 -22.25
N SER A 102 -4.39 5.11 -21.42
CA SER A 102 -4.41 4.50 -20.10
C SER A 102 -5.66 3.64 -19.90
N ARG A 103 -5.91 2.79 -20.89
CA ARG A 103 -7.03 1.83 -20.91
C ARG A 103 -6.62 0.55 -20.18
N LEU A 104 -7.60 -0.14 -19.60
CA LEU A 104 -7.42 -1.49 -19.08
C LEU A 104 -7.75 -2.51 -20.17
N ASP A 105 -6.83 -3.40 -20.47
CA ASP A 105 -7.07 -4.49 -21.42
C ASP A 105 -8.17 -5.42 -20.93
N THR A 106 -9.03 -5.88 -21.84
CA THR A 106 -10.16 -6.75 -21.52
C THR A 106 -9.72 -8.03 -20.81
N VAL A 107 -8.59 -8.62 -21.20
CA VAL A 107 -8.03 -9.81 -20.54
C VAL A 107 -7.71 -9.54 -19.08
N GLN A 108 -7.15 -8.38 -18.74
CA GLN A 108 -6.89 -8.00 -17.36
C GLN A 108 -8.19 -7.79 -16.57
N ALA A 109 -9.21 -7.21 -17.18
CA ALA A 109 -10.52 -7.04 -16.57
C ALA A 109 -11.19 -8.38 -16.26
N VAL A 110 -11.07 -9.39 -17.11
CA VAL A 110 -11.55 -10.76 -16.89
C VAL A 110 -10.83 -11.41 -15.70
N VAL A 111 -9.50 -11.31 -15.65
CA VAL A 111 -8.68 -11.81 -14.52
C VAL A 111 -9.11 -11.16 -13.21
N LEU A 112 -9.23 -9.83 -13.20
CA LEU A 112 -9.64 -9.08 -12.00
C LEU A 112 -11.05 -9.47 -11.55
N SER A 113 -12.00 -9.62 -12.47
CA SER A 113 -13.37 -10.04 -12.17
C SER A 113 -13.43 -11.45 -11.55
N ALA A 114 -12.59 -12.36 -12.03
CA ALA A 114 -12.48 -13.70 -11.45
C ALA A 114 -11.90 -13.67 -10.03
N LYS A 115 -10.82 -12.89 -9.82
CA LYS A 115 -10.10 -12.79 -8.54
C LYS A 115 -10.87 -11.97 -7.48
N LEU A 116 -11.65 -10.97 -7.91
CA LEU A 116 -12.42 -10.11 -7.00
C LEU A 116 -13.34 -10.88 -6.07
N LYS A 117 -13.87 -12.00 -6.52
CA LYS A 117 -14.76 -12.89 -5.74
C LYS A 117 -14.08 -13.45 -4.48
N TYR A 118 -12.76 -13.55 -4.48
CA TYR A 118 -11.95 -14.09 -3.38
C TYR A 118 -11.26 -13.02 -2.54
N LEU A 119 -11.38 -11.74 -2.92
CA LEU A 119 -10.62 -10.65 -2.28
C LEU A 119 -10.88 -10.55 -0.78
N ASP A 120 -12.14 -10.61 -0.34
CA ASP A 120 -12.48 -10.49 1.09
C ASP A 120 -11.95 -11.67 1.89
N GLU A 121 -11.99 -12.90 1.34
CA GLU A 121 -11.39 -14.08 1.94
C GLU A 121 -9.87 -13.94 2.07
N TRP A 122 -9.18 -13.55 1.00
CA TRP A 122 -7.73 -13.32 1.02
C TRP A 122 -7.32 -12.22 2.00
N ASN A 123 -8.09 -11.15 2.09
CA ASN A 123 -7.86 -10.08 3.06
C ASN A 123 -8.03 -10.57 4.50
N LYS A 124 -9.02 -11.42 4.76
CA LYS A 124 -9.19 -12.06 6.06
C LYS A 124 -7.98 -12.94 6.41
N MET A 125 -7.54 -13.80 5.48
CA MET A 125 -6.37 -14.66 5.67
C MET A 125 -5.10 -13.82 5.96
N ARG A 126 -4.85 -12.75 5.21
CA ARG A 126 -3.74 -11.82 5.45
C ARG A 126 -3.86 -11.13 6.81
N ASN A 127 -5.06 -10.71 7.21
CA ASN A 127 -5.29 -10.08 8.50
C ASN A 127 -5.00 -11.06 9.65
N ASP A 128 -5.48 -12.30 9.54
CA ASP A 128 -5.23 -13.35 10.53
C ASP A 128 -3.72 -13.66 10.65
N ALA A 129 -3.03 -13.82 9.53
CA ALA A 129 -1.57 -14.00 9.48
C ALA A 129 -0.81 -12.80 10.07
N GLY A 130 -1.21 -11.57 9.72
CA GLY A 130 -0.59 -10.36 10.26
C GLY A 130 -0.77 -10.21 11.76
N ARG A 131 -1.95 -10.54 12.31
CA ARG A 131 -2.20 -10.59 13.75
C ARG A 131 -1.31 -11.65 14.42
N TYR A 132 -1.14 -12.79 13.79
CA TYR A 132 -0.28 -13.86 14.32
C TYR A 132 1.18 -13.42 14.38
N TYR A 133 1.71 -12.82 13.31
CA TYR A 133 3.03 -12.16 13.32
C TYR A 133 3.17 -11.15 14.45
N CYS A 134 2.20 -10.21 14.58
CA CYS A 134 2.23 -9.20 15.62
C CYS A 134 2.29 -9.81 17.02
N ASN A 135 1.51 -10.89 17.27
CA ASN A 135 1.52 -11.56 18.56
C ASN A 135 2.87 -12.21 18.89
N ILE A 136 3.53 -12.83 17.92
CA ILE A 136 4.85 -13.46 18.11
C ILE A 136 5.97 -12.43 18.31
N LEU A 137 5.85 -11.27 17.63
CA LEU A 137 6.91 -10.26 17.56
C LEU A 137 6.75 -9.10 18.57
N LYS A 138 5.64 -9.00 19.30
CA LYS A 138 5.29 -7.85 20.16
C LYS A 138 6.35 -7.47 21.22
N ASP A 139 7.06 -8.47 21.76
CA ASP A 139 8.01 -8.27 22.87
C ASP A 139 9.48 -8.46 22.43
N VAL A 140 9.75 -8.48 21.14
CA VAL A 140 11.09 -8.66 20.59
C VAL A 140 11.87 -7.35 20.68
N LYS A 141 12.92 -7.30 21.54
CA LYS A 141 13.79 -6.14 21.66
C LYS A 141 14.54 -5.88 20.35
N GLY A 142 14.66 -4.61 19.97
CA GLY A 142 15.32 -4.21 18.73
C GLY A 142 14.43 -4.25 17.47
N LEU A 143 13.15 -4.63 17.64
CA LEU A 143 12.16 -4.70 16.59
C LEU A 143 10.86 -4.00 17.01
N ILE A 144 10.18 -3.36 16.07
CA ILE A 144 8.82 -2.82 16.27
C ILE A 144 7.91 -3.43 15.19
N ALA A 145 6.93 -4.21 15.63
CA ALA A 145 5.87 -4.73 14.76
C ALA A 145 4.80 -3.64 14.45
N PRO A 146 4.07 -3.76 13.34
CA PRO A 146 3.02 -2.81 13.01
C PRO A 146 1.92 -2.78 14.09
N LYS A 147 1.43 -1.57 14.41
CA LYS A 147 0.33 -1.39 15.36
C LYS A 147 -1.00 -1.50 14.62
N MET A 148 -1.88 -2.37 15.12
CA MET A 148 -3.26 -2.41 14.69
C MET A 148 -4.02 -1.24 15.29
N LYS A 149 -4.65 -0.43 14.44
CA LYS A 149 -5.50 0.68 14.89
C LYS A 149 -6.93 0.21 15.10
N GLU A 150 -7.61 0.79 16.08
CA GLU A 150 -9.04 0.56 16.29
C GLU A 150 -9.87 1.13 15.13
N ASN A 151 -11.03 0.55 14.90
CA ASN A 151 -11.97 0.97 13.85
C ASN A 151 -11.42 0.96 12.41
N GLN A 152 -10.35 0.20 12.18
CA GLN A 152 -9.76 0.00 10.86
C GLN A 152 -9.49 -1.47 10.60
N THR A 153 -9.59 -1.89 9.32
CA THR A 153 -9.03 -3.16 8.89
C THR A 153 -7.69 -2.92 8.22
N HIS A 154 -6.73 -3.79 8.51
CA HIS A 154 -5.43 -3.82 7.83
C HIS A 154 -5.38 -5.04 6.92
N THR A 155 -5.23 -4.85 5.62
CA THR A 155 -5.17 -5.98 4.66
C THR A 155 -3.78 -6.59 4.55
N PHE A 156 -2.78 -6.01 5.20
CA PHE A 156 -1.40 -6.48 5.15
C PHE A 156 -0.94 -6.83 3.72
N GLN A 157 -1.14 -5.90 2.81
CA GLN A 157 -0.50 -5.99 1.49
C GLN A 157 1.00 -6.23 1.63
N THR A 158 1.59 -5.63 2.65
CA THR A 158 2.95 -5.85 3.10
C THR A 158 2.93 -5.95 4.62
N PHE A 159 3.60 -6.94 5.19
CA PHE A 159 3.86 -6.99 6.62
C PHE A 159 5.24 -6.38 6.90
N ALA A 160 5.24 -5.13 7.32
CA ALA A 160 6.44 -4.35 7.50
C ALA A 160 6.75 -4.16 9.00
N VAL A 161 7.96 -4.52 9.41
CA VAL A 161 8.50 -4.29 10.75
C VAL A 161 9.60 -3.23 10.70
N ARG A 162 9.92 -2.61 11.84
CA ARG A 162 11.08 -1.75 11.96
C ARG A 162 12.18 -2.50 12.71
N ILE A 163 13.38 -2.52 12.13
CA ILE A 163 14.60 -3.03 12.75
C ILE A 163 15.42 -1.84 13.21
N LEU A 164 15.55 -1.66 14.51
CA LEU A 164 16.07 -0.44 15.10
C LEU A 164 17.59 -0.26 14.92
N LYS A 165 18.32 -1.34 14.60
CA LYS A 165 19.76 -1.31 14.34
C LYS A 165 20.13 -2.38 13.31
N ASN A 166 21.11 -2.06 12.47
CA ASN A 166 21.76 -3.00 11.56
C ASN A 166 20.79 -3.74 10.62
N ARG A 167 19.72 -3.04 10.14
CA ARG A 167 18.69 -3.61 9.25
C ARG A 167 19.30 -4.38 8.07
N ASP A 168 20.34 -3.88 7.44
CA ASP A 168 20.94 -4.50 6.26
C ASP A 168 21.65 -5.83 6.60
N ILE A 169 22.31 -5.89 7.76
CA ILE A 169 22.86 -7.15 8.28
C ILE A 169 21.76 -8.16 8.57
N VAL A 170 20.61 -7.71 9.10
CA VAL A 170 19.44 -8.58 9.32
C VAL A 170 18.93 -9.14 7.99
N ILE A 171 18.90 -8.33 6.93
CA ILE A 171 18.50 -8.80 5.59
C ILE A 171 19.41 -9.92 5.09
N GLU A 172 20.73 -9.74 5.17
CA GLU A 172 21.70 -10.74 4.73
C GLU A 172 21.52 -12.06 5.48
N LYS A 173 21.48 -12.00 6.81
CA LYS A 173 21.29 -13.19 7.66
C LYS A 173 19.93 -13.88 7.45
N MET A 174 18.86 -13.13 7.18
CA MET A 174 17.56 -13.71 6.83
C MET A 174 17.62 -14.45 5.51
N LYS A 175 18.30 -13.90 4.51
CA LYS A 175 18.53 -14.57 3.21
C LYS A 175 19.33 -15.86 3.36
N GLU A 176 20.38 -15.87 4.18
CA GLU A 176 21.15 -17.08 4.50
C GLU A 176 20.30 -18.19 5.11
N LYS A 177 19.24 -17.83 5.83
CA LYS A 177 18.23 -18.75 6.37
C LYS A 177 17.13 -19.12 5.37
N GLY A 178 17.26 -18.70 4.10
CA GLY A 178 16.26 -18.97 3.06
C GLY A 178 14.97 -18.15 3.20
N VAL A 179 14.97 -17.09 4.00
CA VAL A 179 13.82 -16.20 4.17
C VAL A 179 13.94 -15.00 3.24
N GLY A 180 13.05 -14.90 2.26
CA GLY A 180 12.97 -13.75 1.36
C GLY A 180 12.40 -12.52 2.08
N VAL A 181 13.19 -11.46 2.20
CA VAL A 181 12.78 -10.17 2.78
C VAL A 181 13.08 -9.03 1.83
N LEU A 182 12.31 -7.96 1.90
CA LEU A 182 12.39 -6.80 1.01
C LEU A 182 12.32 -5.50 1.82
N ILE A 183 12.62 -4.37 1.16
CA ILE A 183 12.47 -3.04 1.74
C ILE A 183 11.42 -2.28 0.92
N HIS A 184 10.37 -1.81 1.56
CA HIS A 184 9.36 -0.97 0.93
C HIS A 184 9.17 0.33 1.77
N TYR A 185 9.97 1.44 1.53
CA TYR A 185 10.95 1.61 0.44
C TYR A 185 12.26 2.17 0.97
N PRO A 186 13.42 1.90 0.34
CA PRO A 186 14.73 2.25 0.90
C PRO A 186 15.07 3.74 0.78
N ILE A 187 14.42 4.48 -0.12
CA ILE A 187 14.66 5.90 -0.34
C ILE A 187 13.33 6.65 -0.23
N PRO A 188 13.19 7.62 0.69
CA PRO A 188 12.01 8.47 0.78
C PRO A 188 11.79 9.27 -0.50
N VAL A 189 10.54 9.57 -0.83
CA VAL A 189 10.17 10.24 -2.09
C VAL A 189 10.91 11.58 -2.27
N HIS A 190 11.03 12.39 -1.21
CA HIS A 190 11.69 13.71 -1.26
C HIS A 190 13.21 13.64 -1.47
N LEU A 191 13.84 12.46 -1.26
CA LEU A 191 15.26 12.23 -1.50
C LEU A 191 15.53 11.47 -2.81
N GLN A 192 14.51 11.20 -3.61
CA GLN A 192 14.71 10.63 -4.94
C GLN A 192 15.32 11.65 -5.90
N GLU A 193 16.23 11.21 -6.77
CA GLU A 193 16.89 12.07 -7.76
C GLU A 193 15.90 12.87 -8.62
N ALA A 194 14.74 12.27 -8.91
CA ALA A 194 13.67 12.92 -9.67
C ALA A 194 13.05 14.15 -8.97
N TYR A 195 13.25 14.31 -7.66
CA TYR A 195 12.71 15.41 -6.85
C TYR A 195 13.81 16.35 -6.32
N LYS A 196 15.05 16.26 -6.79
CA LYS A 196 16.16 17.11 -6.33
C LYS A 196 15.89 18.61 -6.42
N ASP A 197 15.12 19.03 -7.44
CA ASP A 197 14.77 20.44 -7.67
C ASP A 197 13.49 20.87 -6.92
N ALA A 198 12.87 20.00 -6.13
CA ALA A 198 11.68 20.33 -5.33
C ALA A 198 12.00 21.09 -4.03
N GLY A 199 13.27 21.38 -3.74
CA GLY A 199 13.71 22.17 -2.60
C GLY A 199 13.85 21.39 -1.28
N TYR A 200 13.59 20.08 -1.26
CA TYR A 200 13.78 19.25 -0.09
C TYR A 200 15.21 18.71 0.02
N LYS A 201 15.66 18.51 1.25
CA LYS A 201 16.96 17.91 1.58
C LYS A 201 16.85 16.92 2.71
N LYS A 202 17.89 16.16 2.95
CA LYS A 202 17.97 15.23 4.08
C LYS A 202 17.79 16.00 5.40
N GLY A 203 16.93 15.48 6.28
CA GLY A 203 16.54 16.06 7.56
C GLY A 203 15.21 16.82 7.52
N ASP A 204 14.66 17.15 6.35
CA ASP A 204 13.40 17.88 6.24
C ASP A 204 12.17 17.02 6.60
N LEU A 205 12.24 15.70 6.35
CA LEU A 205 11.17 14.75 6.69
C LEU A 205 11.72 13.58 7.53
N PRO A 206 12.14 13.85 8.79
CA PRO A 206 12.93 12.93 9.59
C PRO A 206 12.21 11.59 9.87
N VAL A 207 10.88 11.60 10.02
CA VAL A 207 10.12 10.35 10.22
C VAL A 207 10.17 9.46 8.99
N SER A 208 10.01 10.01 7.79
CA SER A 208 10.09 9.24 6.53
C SER A 208 11.50 8.69 6.31
N GLU A 209 12.52 9.47 6.64
CA GLU A 209 13.93 9.08 6.53
C GLU A 209 14.26 7.95 7.50
N GLN A 210 13.88 8.08 8.76
CA GLN A 210 14.04 7.03 9.77
C GLN A 210 13.32 5.74 9.37
N MET A 211 12.10 5.85 8.85
CA MET A 211 11.35 4.68 8.39
C MET A 211 12.05 3.98 7.23
N ALA A 212 12.63 4.70 6.28
CA ALA A 212 13.37 4.12 5.16
C ALA A 212 14.62 3.35 5.63
N ASP A 213 15.28 3.83 6.68
CA ASP A 213 16.47 3.19 7.25
C ASP A 213 16.14 1.93 8.07
N GLU A 214 14.96 1.87 8.69
CA GLU A 214 14.59 0.82 9.65
C GLU A 214 13.63 -0.24 9.08
N ILE A 215 12.85 0.08 8.02
CA ILE A 215 11.78 -0.78 7.54
C ILE A 215 12.29 -2.06 6.90
N LEU A 216 11.64 -3.18 7.22
CA LEU A 216 11.86 -4.50 6.64
C LEU A 216 10.53 -5.20 6.41
N SER A 217 10.28 -5.68 5.20
CA SER A 217 9.08 -6.42 4.84
C SER A 217 9.33 -7.91 4.93
N LEU A 218 8.53 -8.58 5.76
CA LEU A 218 8.52 -10.02 5.94
C LEU A 218 7.58 -10.70 4.92
N PRO A 219 7.76 -11.99 4.64
CA PRO A 219 6.86 -12.77 3.77
C PRO A 219 5.39 -12.62 4.19
N MET A 220 4.51 -12.24 3.25
CA MET A 220 3.09 -12.07 3.50
C MET A 220 2.27 -12.36 2.23
N PHE A 221 1.45 -13.40 2.30
CA PHE A 221 0.50 -13.78 1.25
C PHE A 221 -0.69 -14.53 1.88
N PRO A 222 -1.85 -14.65 1.20
CA PRO A 222 -3.06 -15.19 1.81
C PRO A 222 -2.90 -16.58 2.43
N HIS A 223 -2.20 -17.48 1.75
CA HIS A 223 -2.05 -18.88 2.15
C HIS A 223 -0.77 -19.17 2.96
N ILE A 224 -0.12 -18.14 3.54
CA ILE A 224 1.04 -18.38 4.40
C ILE A 224 0.62 -19.19 5.63
N THR A 225 1.36 -20.26 5.93
CA THR A 225 1.02 -21.14 7.05
C THR A 225 1.58 -20.63 8.38
N LYS A 226 1.05 -21.14 9.49
CA LYS A 226 1.56 -20.78 10.82
C LYS A 226 3.01 -21.22 11.00
N GLU A 227 3.36 -22.39 10.51
CA GLU A 227 4.73 -22.93 10.57
C GLU A 227 5.71 -22.05 9.80
N GLN A 228 5.30 -21.54 8.65
CA GLN A 228 6.12 -20.58 7.88
C GLN A 228 6.30 -19.26 8.65
N ILE A 229 5.25 -18.75 9.27
CA ILE A 229 5.31 -17.53 10.09
C ILE A 229 6.22 -17.74 11.30
N GLU A 230 6.09 -18.84 12.00
CA GLU A 230 6.92 -19.22 13.15
C GLU A 230 8.39 -19.29 12.76
N TYR A 231 8.69 -20.00 11.66
CA TYR A 231 10.06 -20.08 11.13
C TYR A 231 10.67 -18.71 10.84
N VAL A 232 9.93 -17.82 10.14
CA VAL A 232 10.37 -16.45 9.86
C VAL A 232 10.62 -15.68 11.14
N CYS A 233 9.71 -15.78 12.10
CA CYS A 233 9.82 -15.09 13.38
C CYS A 233 11.01 -15.61 14.21
N ASP A 234 11.25 -16.90 14.25
CA ASP A 234 12.34 -17.49 15.03
C ASP A 234 13.71 -17.14 14.43
N CYS A 235 13.85 -17.18 13.09
CA CYS A 235 15.03 -16.65 12.43
C CYS A 235 15.27 -15.18 12.80
N LEU A 236 14.24 -14.36 12.70
CA LEU A 236 14.35 -12.93 12.99
C LEU A 236 14.73 -12.63 14.45
N LYS A 237 14.09 -13.33 15.41
CA LYS A 237 14.38 -13.19 16.85
C LYS A 237 15.83 -13.53 17.20
N VAL A 238 16.39 -14.57 16.60
CA VAL A 238 17.79 -14.96 16.81
C VAL A 238 18.73 -13.89 16.27
N ILE A 239 18.47 -13.42 15.06
CA ILE A 239 19.34 -12.44 14.36
C ILE A 239 19.33 -11.07 15.04
N VAL A 240 18.16 -10.60 15.49
CA VAL A 240 18.04 -9.26 16.11
C VAL A 240 18.59 -9.22 17.55
N LYS A 241 18.69 -10.38 18.23
CA LYS A 241 19.27 -10.48 19.60
C LYS A 241 20.80 -10.55 19.61
N GLY A 242 21.42 -11.04 18.58
CA GLY A 242 22.89 -11.19 18.43
C GLY A 242 23.49 -10.00 17.73
#